data_a9c74c056adb5a08b67347a37ecd85c5
#
_entry.id   a9c74c056adb5a08b67347a37ecd85c5
#
_cell.length_a   1.000
_cell.length_b   1.000
_cell.length_c   1.000
_cell.angle_alpha   90.00
_cell.angle_beta   90.00
_cell.angle_gamma   90.00
#
_symmetry.space_group_name_H-M   'P 1'
#
loop_
_entity.id
_entity.type
_entity.pdbx_description
1 polymer ?
#
loop_
_entity_poly.entity_id
_entity_poly.type
_entity_poly.pdbx_seq_one_letter_code
_entity_poly.pdbx_strand_id
1 'polypeptide(L)'
;MPCALTEPRSEGPDGGPSTSALQLTLRVLAPLLARSGLTELCINRPGEVFLETGEGWSREPLPAADFEWCRRFAKLVAHHTHQRIDESHPLLCGALPGGERVQIAMPPVTLTGFVAVNIRRPAHTPWSIDALSAQGALRETRVARRPGDAAEGELRALLESHRYEAFLRLAVHSRRNIIVSGPTGSGKTTWT
;
A
#
# COMPACT_ATOMS: atom_id res chain seq x y z
N MET A 1 -8.87 15.19 -2.19
CA MET A 1 -9.72 14.52 -1.19
C MET A 1 -8.95 13.32 -0.66
N PRO A 2 -8.71 13.14 0.65
CA PRO A 2 -8.09 11.94 1.17
C PRO A 2 -9.04 10.75 0.99
N CYS A 3 -8.51 9.61 0.52
CA CYS A 3 -9.25 8.36 0.39
C CYS A 3 -9.60 7.86 1.80
N ALA A 4 -10.88 7.94 2.19
CA ALA A 4 -11.35 7.44 3.48
C ALA A 4 -11.31 5.90 3.44
N LEU A 5 -10.53 5.29 4.32
CA LEU A 5 -10.52 3.84 4.54
C LEU A 5 -11.76 3.51 5.38
N THR A 6 -12.76 2.86 4.77
CA THR A 6 -13.89 2.29 5.50
C THR A 6 -13.46 0.93 6.04
N GLU A 7 -13.47 0.75 7.36
CA GLU A 7 -13.20 -0.55 7.99
C GLU A 7 -14.33 -1.55 7.65
N PRO A 8 -14.00 -2.84 7.42
CA PRO A 8 -15.02 -3.86 7.18
C PRO A 8 -15.84 -4.12 8.45
N ARG A 9 -17.16 -4.07 8.33
CA ARG A 9 -18.07 -4.51 9.40
C ARG A 9 -17.98 -6.03 9.55
N SER A 10 -17.93 -6.50 10.81
CA SER A 10 -18.01 -7.90 11.17
C SER A 10 -19.39 -8.47 10.75
N GLU A 11 -19.36 -9.46 9.86
CA GLU A 11 -20.54 -10.25 9.49
C GLU A 11 -20.95 -11.15 10.65
N GLY A 12 -22.28 -11.20 10.94
CA GLY A 12 -22.86 -12.09 11.94
C GLY A 12 -22.84 -13.57 11.49
N PRO A 13 -23.05 -14.51 12.41
CA PRO A 13 -22.91 -15.92 12.15
C PRO A 13 -24.17 -16.48 11.48
N ASP A 14 -24.14 -16.71 10.15
CA ASP A 14 -24.92 -17.74 9.48
C ASP A 14 -24.58 -17.80 7.98
N GLY A 15 -23.91 -18.88 7.58
CA GLY A 15 -23.68 -19.22 6.19
C GLY A 15 -22.30 -19.80 5.98
N GLY A 16 -22.23 -21.10 5.62
CA GLY A 16 -20.98 -21.74 5.21
C GLY A 16 -20.29 -20.96 4.09
N PRO A 17 -19.03 -21.25 3.72
CA PRO A 17 -18.19 -20.41 2.90
C PRO A 17 -18.76 -20.27 1.48
N SER A 18 -19.76 -19.42 1.28
CA SER A 18 -20.21 -19.03 -0.04
C SER A 18 -19.12 -18.15 -0.64
N THR A 19 -18.38 -18.69 -1.61
CA THR A 19 -17.38 -17.94 -2.34
C THR A 19 -18.06 -16.77 -3.05
N SER A 20 -17.80 -15.53 -2.63
CA SER A 20 -18.43 -14.35 -3.22
C SER A 20 -18.05 -14.20 -4.70
N ALA A 21 -18.90 -13.52 -5.50
CA ALA A 21 -18.60 -13.25 -6.90
C ALA A 21 -17.28 -12.49 -7.08
N LEU A 22 -16.91 -11.63 -6.12
CA LEU A 22 -15.62 -10.95 -6.09
C LEU A 22 -14.47 -11.95 -5.90
N GLN A 23 -14.59 -12.90 -4.95
CA GLN A 23 -13.56 -13.92 -4.73
C GLN A 23 -13.38 -14.83 -5.96
N LEU A 24 -14.46 -15.17 -6.65
CA LEU A 24 -14.38 -15.92 -7.92
C LEU A 24 -13.65 -15.13 -9.00
N THR A 25 -13.95 -13.84 -9.10
CA THR A 25 -13.28 -12.95 -10.08
C THR A 25 -11.80 -12.76 -9.75
N LEU A 26 -11.45 -12.66 -8.47
CA LEU A 26 -10.06 -12.56 -8.00
C LEU A 26 -9.21 -13.80 -8.29
N ARG A 27 -9.81 -14.97 -8.61
CA ARG A 27 -9.05 -16.16 -9.00
C ARG A 27 -8.12 -15.94 -10.19
N VAL A 28 -8.48 -15.02 -11.10
CA VAL A 28 -7.61 -14.63 -12.22
C VAL A 28 -6.30 -14.00 -11.74
N LEU A 29 -6.36 -13.21 -10.66
CA LEU A 29 -5.20 -12.53 -10.08
C LEU A 29 -4.51 -13.33 -8.98
N ALA A 30 -5.16 -14.37 -8.43
CA ALA A 30 -4.65 -15.11 -7.28
C ALA A 30 -3.22 -15.65 -7.45
N PRO A 31 -2.83 -16.24 -8.61
CA PRO A 31 -1.46 -16.71 -8.81
C PRO A 31 -0.43 -15.58 -8.77
N LEU A 32 -0.81 -14.39 -9.25
CA LEU A 32 0.05 -13.22 -9.26
C LEU A 32 0.16 -12.60 -7.85
N LEU A 33 -0.99 -12.46 -7.17
CA LEU A 33 -1.05 -11.95 -5.81
C LEU A 33 -0.34 -12.86 -4.79
N ALA A 34 -0.19 -14.16 -5.07
CA ALA A 34 0.54 -15.10 -4.22
C ALA A 34 2.06 -15.03 -4.39
N ARG A 35 2.59 -14.28 -5.37
CA ARG A 35 4.04 -14.20 -5.61
C ARG A 35 4.77 -13.57 -4.43
N SER A 36 5.89 -14.19 -4.08
CA SER A 36 6.78 -13.64 -3.05
C SER A 36 7.37 -12.30 -3.49
N GLY A 37 7.46 -11.35 -2.58
CA GLY A 37 8.04 -10.04 -2.86
C GLY A 37 7.16 -9.10 -3.70
N LEU A 38 5.96 -9.52 -4.14
CA LEU A 38 5.05 -8.64 -4.84
C LEU A 38 4.58 -7.52 -3.89
N THR A 39 4.77 -6.27 -4.31
CA THR A 39 4.35 -5.06 -3.60
C THR A 39 3.17 -4.40 -4.29
N GLU A 40 3.15 -4.41 -5.64
CA GLU A 40 2.12 -3.73 -6.42
C GLU A 40 1.79 -4.51 -7.70
N LEU A 41 0.50 -4.51 -8.07
CA LEU A 41 -0.02 -5.09 -9.30
C LEU A 41 -0.87 -4.03 -10.01
N CYS A 42 -0.53 -3.72 -11.26
CA CYS A 42 -1.25 -2.73 -12.06
C CYS A 42 -1.78 -3.35 -13.34
N ILE A 43 -3.04 -3.10 -13.66
CA ILE A 43 -3.64 -3.33 -14.96
C ILE A 43 -3.91 -1.95 -15.55
N ASN A 44 -3.05 -1.49 -16.47
CA ASN A 44 -3.21 -0.22 -17.16
C ASN A 44 -3.95 -0.37 -18.50
N ARG A 45 -3.95 -1.58 -19.04
CA ARG A 45 -4.64 -1.96 -20.28
C ARG A 45 -5.24 -3.36 -20.11
N PRO A 46 -6.40 -3.63 -20.71
CA PRO A 46 -6.94 -4.99 -20.75
C PRO A 46 -5.96 -5.97 -21.38
N GLY A 47 -5.86 -7.16 -20.80
CA GLY A 47 -5.04 -8.25 -21.31
C GLY A 47 -3.57 -8.24 -20.90
N GLU A 48 -3.13 -7.26 -20.10
CA GLU A 48 -1.76 -7.20 -19.57
C GLU A 48 -1.72 -6.75 -18.11
N VAL A 49 -0.68 -7.13 -17.41
CA VAL A 49 -0.43 -6.76 -16.02
C VAL A 49 1.01 -6.34 -15.81
N PHE A 50 1.22 -5.35 -14.96
CA PHE A 50 2.51 -4.92 -14.47
C PHE A 50 2.62 -5.30 -13.00
N LEU A 51 3.76 -5.86 -12.62
CA LEU A 51 4.04 -6.37 -11.28
C LEU A 51 5.29 -5.71 -10.74
N GLU A 52 5.19 -5.11 -9.56
CA GLU A 52 6.33 -4.59 -8.83
C GLU A 52 6.79 -5.59 -7.77
N THR A 53 8.07 -5.88 -7.79
CA THR A 53 8.75 -6.71 -6.78
C THR A 53 10.00 -5.99 -6.29
N GLY A 54 10.71 -6.55 -5.32
CA GLY A 54 12.01 -6.01 -4.88
C GLY A 54 13.07 -5.93 -6.00
N GLU A 55 12.88 -6.62 -7.12
CA GLU A 55 13.75 -6.58 -8.30
C GLU A 55 13.33 -5.53 -9.34
N GLY A 56 12.19 -4.87 -9.11
CA GLY A 56 11.64 -3.85 -9.99
C GLY A 56 10.35 -4.27 -10.70
N TRP A 57 10.01 -3.56 -11.78
CA TRP A 57 8.79 -3.76 -12.54
C TRP A 57 8.96 -4.80 -13.64
N SER A 58 8.00 -5.72 -13.76
CA SER A 58 7.85 -6.63 -14.87
C SER A 58 6.47 -6.47 -15.53
N ARG A 59 6.38 -6.84 -16.83
CA ARG A 59 5.12 -6.83 -17.59
C ARG A 59 4.83 -8.24 -18.07
N GLU A 60 3.59 -8.68 -17.88
CA GLU A 60 3.15 -10.02 -18.29
C GLU A 60 1.81 -9.95 -19.03
N PRO A 61 1.59 -10.84 -20.02
CA PRO A 61 0.26 -10.99 -20.62
C PRO A 61 -0.72 -11.61 -19.61
N LEU A 62 -1.92 -11.08 -19.56
CA LEU A 62 -3.03 -11.60 -18.75
C LEU A 62 -4.34 -11.53 -19.57
N PRO A 63 -4.50 -12.35 -20.62
CA PRO A 63 -5.67 -12.29 -21.51
C PRO A 63 -7.00 -12.43 -20.79
N ALA A 64 -7.04 -13.13 -19.65
CA ALA A 64 -8.24 -13.30 -18.84
C ALA A 64 -8.72 -11.99 -18.17
N ALA A 65 -7.85 -10.98 -18.04
CA ALA A 65 -8.20 -9.65 -17.56
C ALA A 65 -8.53 -8.72 -18.74
N ASP A 66 -9.49 -9.10 -19.55
CA ASP A 66 -10.00 -8.27 -20.64
C ASP A 66 -10.82 -7.07 -20.11
N PHE A 67 -11.31 -6.22 -21.00
CA PHE A 67 -12.08 -5.04 -20.65
C PHE A 67 -13.35 -5.38 -19.83
N GLU A 68 -14.09 -6.41 -20.23
CA GLU A 68 -15.31 -6.82 -19.54
C GLU A 68 -15.01 -7.41 -18.16
N TRP A 69 -13.90 -8.13 -18.02
CA TRP A 69 -13.43 -8.60 -16.73
C TRP A 69 -13.06 -7.41 -15.82
N CYS A 70 -12.29 -6.44 -16.32
CA CYS A 70 -11.91 -5.26 -15.54
C CYS A 70 -13.13 -4.45 -15.09
N ARG A 71 -14.10 -4.27 -15.99
CA ARG A 71 -15.36 -3.56 -15.69
C ARG A 71 -16.22 -4.29 -14.65
N ARG A 72 -16.35 -5.60 -14.78
CA ARG A 72 -17.04 -6.44 -13.79
C ARG A 72 -16.33 -6.42 -12.44
N PHE A 73 -15.00 -6.56 -12.44
CA PHE A 73 -14.19 -6.47 -11.24
C PHE A 73 -14.40 -5.14 -10.51
N ALA A 74 -14.37 -4.00 -11.22
CA ALA A 74 -14.63 -2.69 -10.65
C ALA A 74 -15.99 -2.61 -9.94
N LYS A 75 -17.05 -3.13 -10.57
CA LYS A 75 -18.40 -3.15 -9.98
C LYS A 75 -18.49 -4.05 -8.75
N LEU A 76 -17.82 -5.20 -8.76
CA LEU A 76 -17.80 -6.12 -7.62
C LEU A 76 -17.02 -5.54 -6.43
N VAL A 77 -15.91 -4.84 -6.69
CA VAL A 77 -15.18 -4.12 -5.66
C VAL A 77 -16.04 -2.98 -5.09
N ALA A 78 -16.71 -2.20 -5.94
CA ALA A 78 -17.60 -1.15 -5.50
C ALA A 78 -18.71 -1.69 -4.57
N HIS A 79 -19.32 -2.82 -4.95
CA HIS A 79 -20.33 -3.49 -4.11
C HIS A 79 -19.74 -3.94 -2.78
N HIS A 80 -18.56 -4.59 -2.79
CA HIS A 80 -17.87 -5.07 -1.59
C HIS A 80 -17.50 -3.94 -0.63
N THR A 81 -17.10 -2.79 -1.15
CA THR A 81 -16.69 -1.62 -0.35
C THR A 81 -17.83 -0.63 -0.09
N HIS A 82 -19.08 -1.00 -0.42
CA HIS A 82 -20.25 -0.15 -0.30
C HIS A 82 -20.09 1.23 -0.96
N GLN A 83 -19.38 1.25 -2.09
CA GLN A 83 -19.13 2.44 -2.88
C GLN A 83 -19.84 2.32 -4.24
N ARG A 84 -19.79 3.41 -5.01
CA ARG A 84 -20.35 3.51 -6.34
C ARG A 84 -19.21 3.73 -7.35
N ILE A 85 -19.30 3.05 -8.51
CA ILE A 85 -18.41 3.27 -9.64
C ILE A 85 -19.23 3.27 -10.95
N ASP A 86 -19.23 4.40 -11.62
CA ASP A 86 -19.90 4.66 -12.89
C ASP A 86 -19.29 5.89 -13.58
N GLU A 87 -19.85 6.33 -14.70
CA GLU A 87 -19.37 7.50 -15.44
C GLU A 87 -19.40 8.80 -14.62
N SER A 88 -20.34 8.92 -13.67
CA SER A 88 -20.42 10.07 -12.76
C SER A 88 -19.48 9.95 -11.57
N HIS A 89 -19.09 8.74 -11.22
CA HIS A 89 -18.18 8.40 -10.12
C HIS A 89 -17.10 7.44 -10.64
N PRO A 90 -16.19 7.91 -11.50
CA PRO A 90 -15.27 7.04 -12.24
C PRO A 90 -14.06 6.54 -11.45
N LEU A 91 -13.92 6.96 -10.18
CA LEU A 91 -12.80 6.62 -9.30
C LEU A 91 -13.31 5.84 -8.09
N LEU A 92 -12.58 4.79 -7.72
CA LEU A 92 -12.84 3.99 -6.52
C LEU A 92 -11.53 3.70 -5.80
N CYS A 93 -11.56 3.83 -4.47
CA CYS A 93 -10.49 3.38 -3.57
C CYS A 93 -11.10 2.47 -2.51
N GLY A 94 -10.47 1.32 -2.24
CA GLY A 94 -11.00 0.39 -1.25
C GLY A 94 -9.98 -0.65 -0.82
N ALA A 95 -10.47 -1.65 -0.09
CA ALA A 95 -9.71 -2.84 0.27
C ALA A 95 -10.38 -4.09 -0.35
N LEU A 96 -9.55 -5.03 -0.80
CA LEU A 96 -9.99 -6.36 -1.22
C LEU A 96 -10.18 -7.27 0.02
N PRO A 97 -10.89 -8.39 -0.12
CA PRO A 97 -11.10 -9.32 1.00
C PRO A 97 -9.80 -9.83 1.66
N GLY A 98 -8.68 -9.84 0.95
CA GLY A 98 -7.37 -10.22 1.47
C GLY A 98 -6.60 -9.10 2.17
N GLY A 99 -7.20 -7.89 2.27
CA GLY A 99 -6.57 -6.73 2.90
C GLY A 99 -5.72 -5.88 1.96
N GLU A 100 -5.57 -6.27 0.68
CA GLU A 100 -4.88 -5.47 -0.31
C GLU A 100 -5.66 -4.17 -0.57
N ARG A 101 -4.95 -3.06 -0.71
CA ARG A 101 -5.56 -1.80 -1.14
C ARG A 101 -5.76 -1.81 -2.65
N VAL A 102 -6.92 -1.40 -3.10
CA VAL A 102 -7.24 -1.31 -4.52
C VAL A 102 -7.67 0.11 -4.89
N GLN A 103 -7.18 0.57 -6.03
CA GLN A 103 -7.62 1.80 -6.68
C GLN A 103 -8.05 1.46 -8.09
N ILE A 104 -9.20 1.96 -8.50
CA ILE A 104 -9.77 1.72 -9.82
C ILE A 104 -10.16 3.04 -10.43
N ALA A 105 -9.84 3.20 -11.72
CA ALA A 105 -10.29 4.31 -12.54
C ALA A 105 -10.90 3.79 -13.83
N MET A 106 -12.03 4.36 -14.25
CA MET A 106 -12.71 3.99 -15.48
C MET A 106 -13.12 5.26 -16.27
N PRO A 107 -13.58 5.13 -17.52
CA PRO A 107 -14.07 6.27 -18.26
C PRO A 107 -15.12 7.09 -17.46
N PRO A 108 -15.10 8.44 -17.56
CA PRO A 108 -14.33 9.27 -18.50
C PRO A 108 -12.92 9.68 -18.07
N VAL A 109 -12.42 9.27 -16.88
CA VAL A 109 -11.06 9.63 -16.43
C VAL A 109 -9.98 8.77 -17.05
N THR A 110 -10.35 7.64 -17.63
CA THR A 110 -9.50 6.84 -18.51
C THR A 110 -9.99 6.95 -19.96
N LEU A 111 -9.18 6.47 -20.90
CA LEU A 111 -9.62 6.35 -22.29
C LEU A 111 -10.76 5.34 -22.41
N THR A 112 -11.65 5.55 -23.36
CA THR A 112 -12.72 4.59 -23.68
C THR A 112 -12.13 3.21 -23.99
N GLY A 113 -12.69 2.16 -23.40
CA GLY A 113 -12.19 0.80 -23.51
C GLY A 113 -11.08 0.44 -22.51
N PHE A 114 -10.71 1.36 -21.59
CA PHE A 114 -9.70 1.11 -20.57
C PHE A 114 -10.29 1.23 -19.16
N VAL A 115 -9.91 0.29 -18.30
CA VAL A 115 -10.11 0.37 -16.85
C VAL A 115 -8.74 0.19 -16.23
N ALA A 116 -8.29 1.20 -15.51
CA ALA A 116 -7.04 1.10 -14.75
C ALA A 116 -7.33 0.52 -13.36
N VAL A 117 -6.56 -0.49 -12.98
CA VAL A 117 -6.64 -1.15 -11.66
C VAL A 117 -5.24 -1.16 -11.06
N ASN A 118 -5.13 -0.66 -9.85
CA ASN A 118 -3.92 -0.74 -9.05
C ASN A 118 -4.24 -1.49 -7.76
N ILE A 119 -3.49 -2.55 -7.47
CA ILE A 119 -3.62 -3.34 -6.25
C ILE A 119 -2.29 -3.31 -5.53
N ARG A 120 -2.28 -2.76 -4.30
CA ARG A 120 -1.10 -2.68 -3.46
C ARG A 120 -1.23 -3.63 -2.27
N ARG A 121 -0.24 -4.50 -2.11
CA ARG A 121 -0.15 -5.36 -0.93
C ARG A 121 0.42 -4.58 0.26
N PRO A 122 -0.22 -4.63 1.44
CA PRO A 122 0.39 -4.12 2.65
C PRO A 122 1.62 -4.97 2.99
N ALA A 123 2.65 -4.34 3.55
CA ALA A 123 3.77 -5.07 4.14
C ALA A 123 3.25 -5.94 5.30
N HIS A 124 3.43 -7.26 5.22
CA HIS A 124 2.91 -8.18 6.24
C HIS A 124 3.66 -8.14 7.56
N THR A 125 4.89 -7.63 7.59
CA THR A 125 5.72 -7.60 8.79
C THR A 125 6.24 -6.18 9.03
N PRO A 126 5.93 -5.57 10.19
CA PRO A 126 6.58 -4.31 10.59
C PRO A 126 8.08 -4.55 10.74
N TRP A 127 8.87 -3.67 10.18
CA TRP A 127 10.32 -3.72 10.34
C TRP A 127 10.70 -3.21 11.73
N SER A 128 11.53 -3.96 12.45
CA SER A 128 12.14 -3.43 13.67
C SER A 128 13.18 -2.36 13.33
N ILE A 129 13.43 -1.45 14.26
CA ILE A 129 14.46 -0.43 14.06
C ILE A 129 15.85 -1.06 13.85
N ASP A 130 16.10 -2.20 14.49
CA ASP A 130 17.35 -2.93 14.34
C ASP A 130 17.48 -3.54 12.93
N ALA A 131 16.39 -4.06 12.36
CA ALA A 131 16.37 -4.57 11.00
C ALA A 131 16.56 -3.45 9.96
N LEU A 132 15.94 -2.28 10.17
CA LEU A 132 16.13 -1.10 9.32
C LEU A 132 17.59 -0.61 9.36
N SER A 133 18.18 -0.57 10.56
CA SER A 133 19.58 -0.20 10.75
C SER A 133 20.53 -1.20 10.06
N ALA A 134 20.31 -2.50 10.25
CA ALA A 134 21.10 -3.55 9.62
C ALA A 134 21.07 -3.47 8.08
N GLN A 135 19.95 -3.03 7.50
CA GLN A 135 19.81 -2.78 6.05
C GLN A 135 20.46 -1.46 5.60
N GLY A 136 21.03 -0.68 6.52
CA GLY A 136 21.70 0.57 6.21
C GLY A 136 20.74 1.76 6.02
N ALA A 137 19.49 1.68 6.46
CA ALA A 137 18.53 2.78 6.35
C ALA A 137 18.97 4.05 7.07
N LEU A 138 19.84 3.94 8.08
CA LEU A 138 20.38 5.07 8.84
C LEU A 138 21.78 5.52 8.39
N ARG A 139 22.35 4.92 7.34
CA ARG A 139 23.74 5.15 6.91
C ARG A 139 24.01 6.60 6.45
N GLU A 140 23.02 7.21 5.79
CA GLU A 140 23.12 8.58 5.26
C GLU A 140 22.60 9.64 6.23
N THR A 141 22.41 9.29 7.52
CA THR A 141 21.86 10.21 8.52
C THR A 141 22.86 11.33 8.81
N ARG A 142 22.37 12.57 8.77
CA ARG A 142 23.15 13.77 9.05
C ARG A 142 22.52 14.57 10.18
N VAL A 143 23.35 15.08 11.10
CA VAL A 143 22.91 15.93 12.21
C VAL A 143 22.81 17.38 11.73
N ALA A 144 21.60 17.97 11.80
CA ALA A 144 21.42 19.39 11.56
C ALA A 144 21.67 20.17 12.87
N ARG A 145 22.63 21.11 12.85
CA ARG A 145 22.89 22.00 14.01
C ARG A 145 21.78 23.04 14.10
N ARG A 146 20.99 23.00 15.17
CA ARG A 146 20.12 24.09 15.61
C ARG A 146 20.48 24.45 17.05
N PRO A 147 20.45 25.75 17.44
CA PRO A 147 20.49 26.11 18.86
C PRO A 147 19.24 25.57 19.52
N GLY A 148 19.36 24.76 20.55
CA GLY A 148 18.26 24.09 21.19
C GLY A 148 18.39 24.00 22.70
N ASP A 149 17.29 23.72 23.32
CA ASP A 149 16.95 23.64 24.71
C ASP A 149 17.76 22.58 25.47
N ALA A 150 18.03 22.78 26.77
CA ALA A 150 18.83 21.87 27.60
C ALA A 150 18.24 20.44 27.71
N ALA A 151 16.92 20.29 27.53
CA ALA A 151 16.23 18.98 27.48
C ALA A 151 16.60 18.13 26.25
N GLU A 152 17.25 18.70 25.24
CA GLU A 152 17.70 18.00 24.03
C GLU A 152 19.16 17.49 24.13
N GLY A 153 19.83 17.73 25.26
CA GLY A 153 21.26 17.41 25.39
C GLY A 153 21.59 15.93 25.14
N GLU A 154 20.78 15.02 25.69
CA GLU A 154 20.98 13.59 25.51
C GLU A 154 20.64 13.14 24.08
N LEU A 155 19.54 13.62 23.49
CA LEU A 155 19.18 13.37 22.11
C LEU A 155 20.27 13.86 21.15
N ARG A 156 20.82 15.06 21.42
CA ARG A 156 21.91 15.62 20.65
C ARG A 156 23.20 14.80 20.77
N ALA A 157 23.56 14.39 21.96
CA ALA A 157 24.75 13.55 22.20
C ALA A 157 24.64 12.21 21.43
N LEU A 158 23.44 11.61 21.39
CA LEU A 158 23.19 10.39 20.63
C LEU A 158 23.32 10.62 19.11
N LEU A 159 22.83 11.74 18.59
CA LEU A 159 23.01 12.10 17.18
C LEU A 159 24.46 12.35 16.83
N GLU A 160 25.18 13.13 17.62
CA GLU A 160 26.61 13.47 17.42
C GLU A 160 27.51 12.23 17.49
N SER A 161 27.14 11.25 18.33
CA SER A 161 27.81 9.95 18.41
C SER A 161 27.35 8.92 17.38
N HIS A 162 26.50 9.31 16.42
CA HIS A 162 25.93 8.44 15.38
C HIS A 162 25.15 7.23 15.92
N ARG A 163 24.62 7.33 17.15
CA ARG A 163 23.81 6.29 17.78
C ARG A 163 22.33 6.46 17.42
N TYR A 164 22.00 6.37 16.13
CA TYR A 164 20.68 6.71 15.59
C TYR A 164 19.54 5.84 16.12
N GLU A 165 19.77 4.56 16.37
CA GLU A 165 18.77 3.66 16.96
C GLU A 165 18.38 4.12 18.36
N ALA A 166 19.38 4.39 19.21
CA ALA A 166 19.16 4.88 20.57
C ALA A 166 18.47 6.26 20.56
N PHE A 167 18.87 7.14 19.62
CA PHE A 167 18.21 8.42 19.40
C PHE A 167 16.73 8.26 19.08
N LEU A 168 16.37 7.40 18.10
CA LEU A 168 14.98 7.20 17.70
C LEU A 168 14.15 6.59 18.85
N ARG A 169 14.70 5.60 19.56
CA ARG A 169 14.05 5.04 20.75
C ARG A 169 13.78 6.11 21.81
N LEU A 170 14.77 6.93 22.13
CA LEU A 170 14.64 8.01 23.12
C LEU A 170 13.66 9.08 22.64
N ALA A 171 13.69 9.46 21.35
CA ALA A 171 12.77 10.44 20.77
C ALA A 171 11.30 9.98 20.89
N VAL A 172 11.01 8.71 20.59
CA VAL A 172 9.68 8.12 20.75
C VAL A 172 9.27 8.09 22.23
N HIS A 173 10.12 7.57 23.12
CA HIS A 173 9.84 7.55 24.58
C HIS A 173 9.62 8.94 25.15
N SER A 174 10.36 9.93 24.68
CA SER A 174 10.23 11.34 25.10
C SER A 174 9.08 12.05 24.38
N ARG A 175 8.26 11.34 23.59
CA ARG A 175 7.11 11.87 22.84
C ARG A 175 7.48 13.06 21.95
N ARG A 176 8.63 13.00 21.27
CA ARG A 176 9.08 14.01 20.32
C ARG A 176 8.36 13.86 18.99
N ASN A 177 8.11 14.97 18.31
CA ASN A 177 7.55 14.96 16.97
C ASN A 177 8.64 14.49 15.97
N ILE A 178 8.34 13.42 15.23
CA ILE A 178 9.23 12.86 14.22
C ILE A 178 8.55 13.02 12.88
N ILE A 179 9.24 13.62 11.91
CA ILE A 179 8.75 13.76 10.53
C ILE A 179 9.49 12.75 9.67
N VAL A 180 8.75 11.82 9.07
CA VAL A 180 9.27 10.84 8.11
C VAL A 180 8.84 11.26 6.71
N SER A 181 9.81 11.58 5.84
CA SER A 181 9.57 12.04 4.48
C SER A 181 10.31 11.16 3.47
N GLY A 182 9.77 11.03 2.28
CA GLY A 182 10.37 10.26 1.18
C GLY A 182 9.38 9.99 0.05
N PRO A 183 9.84 9.52 -1.11
CA PRO A 183 8.99 9.17 -2.25
C PRO A 183 8.07 7.98 -1.94
N THR A 184 7.15 7.67 -2.84
CA THR A 184 6.32 6.46 -2.78
C THR A 184 7.22 5.23 -2.82
N GLY A 185 6.90 4.19 -2.04
CA GLY A 185 7.71 2.97 -1.96
C GLY A 185 8.97 3.06 -1.07
N SER A 186 9.31 4.23 -0.51
CA SER A 186 10.50 4.40 0.34
C SER A 186 10.38 3.83 1.76
N GLY A 187 9.30 3.13 2.08
CA GLY A 187 9.12 2.52 3.39
C GLY A 187 8.64 3.46 4.50
N LYS A 188 8.13 4.66 4.18
CA LYS A 188 7.65 5.62 5.20
C LYS A 188 6.70 5.00 6.23
N THR A 189 5.73 4.22 5.77
CA THR A 189 4.74 3.57 6.63
C THR A 189 5.34 2.44 7.48
N THR A 190 6.51 1.96 7.12
CA THR A 190 7.23 0.93 7.88
C THR A 190 7.88 1.51 9.13
N TRP A 191 8.10 2.83 9.16
CA TRP A 191 8.69 3.56 10.29
C TRP A 191 7.67 4.01 11.33
N THR A 192 6.38 3.93 11.03
CA THR A 192 5.28 4.33 11.90
C THR A 192 4.56 3.12 12.50
#